data_01c69f35dc7f5f3a1bc7dba8b9e7c4bf
#
_entry.id   01c69f35dc7f5f3a1bc7dba8b9e7c4bf
#
_cell.length_a   1.000
_cell.length_b   1.000
_cell.length_c   1.000
_cell.angle_alpha   90.00
_cell.angle_beta   90.00
_cell.angle_gamma   90.00
#
_symmetry.space_group_name_H-M   'P 1'
#
loop_
_entity.id
_entity.type
_entity.pdbx_description
1 polymer ?
#
loop_
_entity_poly.entity_id
_entity_poly.type
_entity_poly.pdbx_seq_one_letter_code
_entity_poly.pdbx_strand_id
1 'polypeptide(L)'
;MFSRSEARLPRAHLVEMTLNRPRFALIASALAAVSVLVSSEVAASRDAVLAVNGQNLHIETSGASGPIIVFEAGLGNDSTTWKLIAGPIAQFARVVLYDRAGLGRSLPMNNKGSAITADEVATNLHALLSAADIRPPYLLVGHSLGGLYVQMFARKYPGDASGVVLLESSSADAPSELKTRARLEPGTPAYLEEEGISESNRQVANGGPFPNVPLTVIAATDHGPYFKEWEPTLMRLQQQLATLSPRGALIVAKGSGHDVQIDRPEMVIDAVGQMARTAQIKP
;
A
#
# COMPACT_ATOMS: atom_id res chain seq x y z
N MET A 1 -46.81 -27.62 53.58
CA MET A 1 -46.05 -28.44 54.56
C MET A 1 -44.58 -28.37 54.11
N PHE A 2 -43.72 -28.02 55.09
CA PHE A 2 -42.22 -27.92 55.03
C PHE A 2 -41.73 -26.59 54.44
N SER A 3 -41.34 -25.73 55.23
CA SER A 3 -40.40 -25.45 56.27
C SER A 3 -39.18 -24.70 55.69
N ARG A 4 -39.16 -23.37 56.03
CA ARG A 4 -38.01 -22.47 55.77
C ARG A 4 -36.95 -22.73 56.88
N SER A 5 -35.70 -22.85 56.49
CA SER A 5 -34.54 -22.79 57.38
C SER A 5 -33.80 -21.51 57.14
N GLU A 6 -33.82 -20.58 58.10
CA GLU A 6 -33.03 -19.35 58.16
C GLU A 6 -31.64 -19.70 58.73
N ALA A 7 -30.60 -19.40 57.98
CA ALA A 7 -29.20 -19.45 58.46
C ALA A 7 -28.75 -18.04 58.88
N ARG A 8 -28.42 -17.85 60.15
CA ARG A 8 -27.90 -16.62 60.77
C ARG A 8 -26.42 -16.43 60.42
N LEU A 9 -26.09 -15.21 60.05
CA LEU A 9 -24.69 -14.73 59.92
C LEU A 9 -24.06 -14.41 61.28
N PRO A 10 -22.79 -14.69 61.52
CA PRO A 10 -22.10 -14.33 62.77
C PRO A 10 -21.61 -12.86 62.72
N ARG A 11 -21.72 -12.22 63.89
CA ARG A 11 -21.30 -10.85 64.19
C ARG A 11 -19.77 -10.74 64.12
N ALA A 12 -19.26 -9.71 63.44
CA ALA A 12 -17.88 -9.29 63.49
C ALA A 12 -17.54 -8.56 64.79
N HIS A 13 -16.44 -8.98 65.45
CA HIS A 13 -15.83 -8.26 66.56
C HIS A 13 -14.97 -7.14 66.04
N LEU A 14 -15.22 -5.92 66.54
CA LEU A 14 -14.38 -4.76 66.37
C LEU A 14 -13.17 -4.86 67.34
N VAL A 15 -11.96 -4.87 66.82
CA VAL A 15 -10.74 -4.73 67.61
C VAL A 15 -10.15 -3.34 67.34
N GLU A 16 -10.18 -2.48 68.35
CA GLU A 16 -9.48 -1.20 68.32
C GLU A 16 -7.98 -1.43 68.46
N MET A 17 -7.21 -1.11 67.43
CA MET A 17 -5.75 -1.04 67.50
C MET A 17 -5.30 0.40 67.60
N THR A 18 -4.74 0.75 68.74
CA THR A 18 -4.06 2.01 69.02
C THR A 18 -2.81 2.18 68.17
N LEU A 19 -2.77 3.26 67.38
CA LEU A 19 -1.64 3.61 66.49
C LEU A 19 -0.52 4.24 67.32
N ASN A 20 0.57 3.51 67.51
CA ASN A 20 1.84 4.02 68.01
C ASN A 20 2.63 4.59 66.81
N ARG A 21 2.89 5.91 66.76
CA ARG A 21 3.61 6.59 65.67
C ARG A 21 5.13 6.56 65.95
N PRO A 22 5.92 5.92 65.04
CA PRO A 22 7.37 6.24 65.03
C PRO A 22 7.63 7.46 64.14
N ARG A 23 8.47 8.34 64.63
CA ARG A 23 9.02 9.48 63.91
C ARG A 23 9.95 8.94 62.80
N PHE A 24 9.55 9.03 61.56
CA PHE A 24 10.46 8.83 60.42
C PHE A 24 10.94 10.14 59.86
N ALA A 25 12.26 10.25 59.81
CA ALA A 25 12.99 11.35 59.20
C ALA A 25 12.68 11.43 57.71
N LEU A 26 12.41 12.65 57.20
CA LEU A 26 12.29 12.95 55.77
C LEU A 26 13.65 12.75 55.10
N ILE A 27 13.79 11.69 54.32
CA ILE A 27 14.81 11.58 53.27
C ILE A 27 14.14 12.04 51.98
N ALA A 28 14.44 13.25 51.55
CA ALA A 28 14.03 13.77 50.27
C ALA A 28 14.84 13.07 49.16
N SER A 29 14.31 12.01 48.60
CA SER A 29 14.83 11.42 47.36
C SER A 29 14.32 12.22 46.17
N ALA A 30 15.19 13.05 45.59
CA ALA A 30 14.93 13.71 44.32
C ALA A 30 14.87 12.65 43.19
N LEU A 31 13.68 12.23 42.81
CA LEU A 31 13.46 11.51 41.53
C LEU A 31 13.61 12.54 40.40
N ALA A 32 14.77 12.54 39.74
CA ALA A 32 14.94 13.20 38.47
C ALA A 32 14.12 12.40 37.43
N ALA A 33 12.93 12.88 37.11
CA ALA A 33 12.16 12.38 35.96
C ALA A 33 12.90 12.78 34.68
N VAL A 34 13.66 11.85 34.10
CA VAL A 34 14.17 11.99 32.75
C VAL A 34 12.98 11.81 31.82
N SER A 35 12.34 12.92 31.47
CA SER A 35 11.38 12.96 30.36
C SER A 35 12.15 12.76 29.05
N VAL A 36 12.21 11.52 28.58
CA VAL A 36 12.60 11.24 27.18
C VAL A 36 11.50 11.81 26.31
N LEU A 37 11.70 13.05 25.86
CA LEU A 37 10.93 13.60 24.74
C LEU A 37 11.28 12.76 23.52
N VAL A 38 10.49 11.73 23.25
CA VAL A 38 10.42 11.10 21.93
C VAL A 38 9.77 12.16 21.04
N SER A 39 10.60 13.00 20.45
CA SER A 39 10.18 13.84 19.34
C SER A 39 9.77 12.89 18.22
N SER A 40 8.47 12.59 18.11
CA SER A 40 7.94 12.07 16.87
C SER A 40 8.12 13.18 15.83
N GLU A 41 9.19 13.10 15.04
CA GLU A 41 9.31 13.93 13.86
C GLU A 41 8.07 13.62 13.01
N VAL A 42 7.11 14.53 13.05
CA VAL A 42 6.02 14.56 12.10
C VAL A 42 6.70 14.76 10.74
N ALA A 43 6.83 13.68 9.97
CA ALA A 43 7.39 13.78 8.64
C ALA A 43 6.60 14.82 7.88
N ALA A 44 7.25 15.94 7.54
CA ALA A 44 6.59 17.06 6.84
C ALA A 44 5.96 16.52 5.56
N SER A 45 4.73 16.95 5.27
CA SER A 45 4.14 16.67 3.97
C SER A 45 5.06 17.26 2.89
N ARG A 46 5.32 16.51 1.84
CA ARG A 46 6.13 16.93 0.70
C ARG A 46 5.20 17.07 -0.50
N ASP A 47 5.41 18.09 -1.28
CA ASP A 47 4.82 18.30 -2.60
C ASP A 47 5.91 18.93 -3.45
N ALA A 48 6.56 18.14 -4.29
CA ALA A 48 7.77 18.56 -5.00
C ALA A 48 7.96 17.80 -6.32
N VAL A 49 8.74 18.39 -7.21
CA VAL A 49 9.28 17.72 -8.40
C VAL A 49 10.77 17.47 -8.15
N LEU A 50 11.20 16.22 -8.26
CA LEU A 50 12.58 15.80 -8.03
C LEU A 50 13.19 15.23 -9.30
N ALA A 51 14.47 15.56 -9.54
CA ALA A 51 15.24 15.04 -10.67
C ALA A 51 15.82 13.66 -10.29
N VAL A 52 15.47 12.62 -11.06
CA VAL A 52 15.95 11.26 -10.89
C VAL A 52 16.16 10.61 -12.26
N ASN A 53 17.31 10.00 -12.50
CA ASN A 53 17.63 9.26 -13.73
C ASN A 53 17.33 10.06 -15.02
N GLY A 54 17.54 11.38 -15.00
CA GLY A 54 17.26 12.27 -16.14
C GLY A 54 15.78 12.61 -16.33
N GLN A 55 14.88 12.17 -15.46
CA GLN A 55 13.46 12.55 -15.41
C GLN A 55 13.21 13.52 -14.26
N ASN A 56 12.14 14.29 -14.35
CA ASN A 56 11.69 15.20 -13.29
C ASN A 56 10.29 14.74 -12.82
N LEU A 57 10.27 14.00 -11.73
CA LEU A 57 9.08 13.31 -11.23
C LEU A 57 8.46 14.07 -10.06
N HIS A 58 7.16 14.27 -10.14
CA HIS A 58 6.36 14.81 -9.04
C HIS A 58 6.15 13.74 -7.99
N ILE A 59 6.26 14.14 -6.71
CA ILE A 59 5.99 13.32 -5.55
C ILE A 59 5.23 14.13 -4.49
N GLU A 60 4.19 13.52 -3.94
CA GLU A 60 3.40 14.08 -2.84
C GLU A 60 3.36 13.08 -1.69
N THR A 61 3.52 13.57 -0.45
CA THR A 61 3.38 12.75 0.75
C THR A 61 2.39 13.34 1.71
N SER A 62 1.57 12.50 2.32
CA SER A 62 0.61 12.88 3.36
C SER A 62 0.56 11.82 4.47
N GLY A 63 0.03 12.20 5.65
CA GLY A 63 0.07 11.35 6.84
C GLY A 63 1.41 11.44 7.58
N ALA A 64 1.36 11.43 8.91
CA ALA A 64 2.52 11.76 9.73
C ALA A 64 3.28 10.53 10.27
N SER A 65 2.62 9.38 10.38
CA SER A 65 3.16 8.20 11.05
C SER A 65 2.59 6.91 10.45
N GLY A 66 3.17 5.77 10.83
CA GLY A 66 2.74 4.47 10.38
C GLY A 66 3.58 3.91 9.22
N PRO A 67 3.13 2.82 8.59
CA PRO A 67 3.81 2.23 7.45
C PRO A 67 3.79 3.17 6.24
N ILE A 68 4.82 3.09 5.42
CA ILE A 68 4.90 3.87 4.18
C ILE A 68 4.16 3.09 3.09
N ILE A 69 3.14 3.72 2.50
CA ILE A 69 2.33 3.15 1.43
C ILE A 69 2.59 3.93 0.15
N VAL A 70 3.09 3.24 -0.86
CA VAL A 70 3.42 3.81 -2.17
C VAL A 70 2.39 3.35 -3.19
N PHE A 71 1.80 4.30 -3.91
CA PHE A 71 0.76 4.04 -4.90
C PHE A 71 1.29 4.18 -6.32
N GLU A 72 0.97 3.20 -7.17
CA GLU A 72 1.34 3.12 -8.58
C GLU A 72 0.09 3.07 -9.45
N ALA A 73 -0.14 4.13 -10.23
CA ALA A 73 -1.34 4.28 -11.06
C ALA A 73 -1.32 3.42 -12.33
N GLY A 74 -2.49 3.22 -12.94
CA GLY A 74 -2.67 2.48 -14.17
C GLY A 74 -2.12 3.18 -15.42
N LEU A 75 -2.32 2.57 -16.59
CA LEU A 75 -1.91 3.08 -17.89
C LEU A 75 -2.38 4.52 -18.10
N GLY A 76 -1.46 5.44 -18.35
CA GLY A 76 -1.76 6.85 -18.64
C GLY A 76 -2.38 7.63 -17.50
N ASN A 77 -2.58 7.02 -16.33
CA ASN A 77 -3.14 7.67 -15.15
C ASN A 77 -2.05 8.30 -14.28
N ASP A 78 -2.43 9.35 -13.59
CA ASP A 78 -1.61 10.05 -12.61
C ASP A 78 -2.10 9.80 -11.16
N SER A 79 -1.48 10.46 -10.20
CA SER A 79 -1.78 10.34 -8.78
C SER A 79 -3.22 10.70 -8.40
N THR A 80 -3.95 11.45 -9.22
CA THR A 80 -5.34 11.85 -8.94
C THR A 80 -6.32 10.67 -8.91
N THR A 81 -5.94 9.52 -9.48
CA THR A 81 -6.73 8.28 -9.42
C THR A 81 -6.95 7.79 -7.98
N TRP A 82 -6.12 8.23 -7.04
CA TRP A 82 -6.12 7.81 -5.63
C TRP A 82 -6.89 8.75 -4.70
N LYS A 83 -7.49 9.84 -5.25
CA LYS A 83 -8.11 10.93 -4.48
C LYS A 83 -9.16 10.47 -3.44
N LEU A 84 -9.89 9.39 -3.73
CA LEU A 84 -10.94 8.90 -2.81
C LEU A 84 -10.36 8.11 -1.63
N ILE A 85 -9.19 7.53 -1.76
CA ILE A 85 -8.62 6.61 -0.76
C ILE A 85 -7.40 7.17 -0.05
N ALA A 86 -6.65 8.07 -0.67
CA ALA A 86 -5.39 8.58 -0.11
C ALA A 86 -5.59 9.29 1.24
N GLY A 87 -6.58 10.20 1.34
CA GLY A 87 -6.87 10.92 2.58
C GLY A 87 -7.27 10.02 3.75
N PRO A 88 -8.24 9.12 3.61
CA PRO A 88 -8.56 8.12 4.63
C PRO A 88 -7.36 7.25 5.05
N ILE A 89 -6.52 6.80 4.10
CA ILE A 89 -5.33 6.00 4.39
C ILE A 89 -4.28 6.82 5.14
N ALA A 90 -4.13 8.11 4.83
CA ALA A 90 -3.21 9.01 5.51
C ALA A 90 -3.52 9.20 7.01
N GLN A 91 -4.70 8.80 7.49
CA GLN A 91 -5.04 8.82 8.93
C GLN A 91 -4.26 7.76 9.72
N PHE A 92 -3.78 6.68 9.09
CA PHE A 92 -3.09 5.59 9.77
C PHE A 92 -1.73 5.20 9.14
N ALA A 93 -1.33 5.85 8.03
CA ALA A 93 -0.13 5.54 7.29
C ALA A 93 0.51 6.81 6.72
N ARG A 94 1.78 6.72 6.32
CA ARG A 94 2.41 7.70 5.46
C ARG A 94 2.16 7.32 4.01
N VAL A 95 1.31 8.08 3.32
CA VAL A 95 0.95 7.90 1.92
C VAL A 95 1.98 8.58 1.03
N VAL A 96 2.41 7.90 -0.01
CA VAL A 96 3.27 8.42 -1.07
C VAL A 96 2.55 8.26 -2.39
N LEU A 97 2.24 9.39 -3.02
CA LEU A 97 1.72 9.48 -4.36
C LEU A 97 2.81 10.06 -5.26
N TYR A 98 2.85 9.66 -6.51
CA TYR A 98 3.76 10.22 -7.49
C TYR A 98 3.18 10.13 -8.89
N ASP A 99 3.70 10.92 -9.77
CA ASP A 99 3.35 10.91 -11.18
C ASP A 99 4.53 10.41 -11.99
N ARG A 100 4.31 9.44 -12.89
CA ARG A 100 5.33 9.00 -13.83
C ARG A 100 5.68 10.11 -14.81
N ALA A 101 6.83 10.03 -15.46
CA ALA A 101 7.33 11.05 -16.38
C ALA A 101 6.30 11.38 -17.47
N GLY A 102 6.01 12.66 -17.63
CA GLY A 102 5.04 13.19 -18.60
C GLY A 102 3.58 13.04 -18.20
N LEU A 103 3.26 12.47 -17.04
CA LEU A 103 1.91 12.37 -16.49
C LEU A 103 1.73 13.36 -15.33
N GLY A 104 0.48 13.74 -15.10
CA GLY A 104 0.09 14.58 -13.97
C GLY A 104 0.93 15.84 -13.84
N ARG A 105 1.62 16.00 -12.72
CA ARG A 105 2.49 17.14 -12.39
C ARG A 105 3.98 16.89 -12.66
N SER A 106 4.35 15.69 -13.14
CA SER A 106 5.69 15.42 -13.62
C SER A 106 5.99 16.15 -14.92
N LEU A 107 7.26 16.55 -15.10
CA LEU A 107 7.66 17.21 -16.34
C LEU A 107 7.67 16.22 -17.52
N PRO A 108 7.61 16.74 -18.77
CA PRO A 108 7.68 15.90 -19.98
C PRO A 108 8.91 14.98 -19.97
N MET A 109 8.73 13.81 -20.56
CA MET A 109 9.76 12.78 -20.64
C MET A 109 10.97 13.20 -21.46
N ASN A 110 12.13 12.70 -21.03
CA ASN A 110 13.39 12.85 -21.77
C ASN A 110 13.77 11.62 -22.61
N ASN A 111 12.84 10.65 -22.76
CA ASN A 111 13.12 9.33 -23.35
C ASN A 111 13.10 9.29 -24.89
N LYS A 112 12.99 10.41 -25.58
CA LYS A 112 12.98 10.53 -27.06
C LYS A 112 11.96 9.61 -27.75
N GLY A 113 10.84 9.30 -27.10
CA GLY A 113 9.78 8.44 -27.64
C GLY A 113 10.02 6.94 -27.54
N SER A 114 10.95 6.49 -26.69
CA SER A 114 11.12 5.06 -26.39
C SER A 114 9.97 4.52 -25.56
N ALA A 115 9.63 3.26 -25.77
CA ALA A 115 8.62 2.56 -24.96
C ALA A 115 9.01 2.56 -23.48
N ILE A 116 8.02 2.76 -22.61
CA ILE A 116 8.20 2.77 -21.15
C ILE A 116 7.99 1.36 -20.62
N THR A 117 8.97 0.84 -19.88
CA THR A 117 8.95 -0.54 -19.40
C THR A 117 8.86 -0.65 -17.88
N ALA A 118 8.46 -1.82 -17.40
CA ALA A 118 8.34 -2.09 -15.96
C ALA A 118 9.66 -1.93 -15.21
N ASP A 119 10.77 -2.33 -15.81
CA ASP A 119 12.10 -2.16 -15.20
C ASP A 119 12.50 -0.69 -15.07
N GLU A 120 12.21 0.13 -16.08
CA GLU A 120 12.45 1.58 -16.04
C GLU A 120 11.61 2.25 -14.97
N VAL A 121 10.28 1.95 -14.92
CA VAL A 121 9.38 2.52 -13.92
C VAL A 121 9.80 2.14 -12.51
N ALA A 122 10.10 0.85 -12.26
CA ALA A 122 10.57 0.38 -10.96
C ALA A 122 11.88 1.06 -10.53
N THR A 123 12.81 1.25 -11.47
CA THR A 123 14.11 1.93 -11.22
C THR A 123 13.90 3.40 -10.89
N ASN A 124 13.04 4.08 -11.63
CA ASN A 124 12.75 5.50 -11.42
C ASN A 124 12.01 5.73 -10.10
N LEU A 125 11.03 4.87 -9.76
CA LEU A 125 10.35 4.94 -8.47
C LEU A 125 11.31 4.72 -7.30
N HIS A 126 12.19 3.72 -7.37
CA HIS A 126 13.19 3.48 -6.33
C HIS A 126 14.13 4.68 -6.13
N ALA A 127 14.62 5.26 -7.23
CA ALA A 127 15.45 6.46 -7.19
C ALA A 127 14.69 7.68 -6.65
N LEU A 128 13.40 7.84 -6.99
CA LEU A 128 12.55 8.92 -6.50
C LEU A 128 12.34 8.83 -4.99
N LEU A 129 12.03 7.64 -4.47
CA LEU A 129 11.86 7.40 -3.03
C LEU A 129 13.16 7.72 -2.28
N SER A 130 14.31 7.29 -2.82
CA SER A 130 15.64 7.61 -2.25
C SER A 130 15.91 9.12 -2.27
N ALA A 131 15.67 9.81 -3.38
CA ALA A 131 15.86 11.25 -3.51
C ALA A 131 14.94 12.06 -2.58
N ALA A 132 13.77 11.50 -2.26
CA ALA A 132 12.82 12.06 -1.33
C ALA A 132 13.14 11.76 0.15
N ASP A 133 14.22 11.02 0.45
CA ASP A 133 14.55 10.49 1.79
C ASP A 133 13.40 9.68 2.41
N ILE A 134 12.71 8.91 1.57
CA ILE A 134 11.67 7.97 1.99
C ILE A 134 12.30 6.58 2.00
N ARG A 135 12.50 6.03 3.18
CA ARG A 135 13.25 4.77 3.36
C ARG A 135 12.32 3.57 3.46
N PRO A 136 12.73 2.41 2.89
CA PRO A 136 11.97 1.18 3.02
C PRO A 136 11.86 0.71 4.48
N PRO A 137 10.97 -0.25 4.78
CA PRO A 137 10.17 -1.01 3.81
C PRO A 137 8.86 -0.33 3.40
N TYR A 138 8.40 -0.61 2.17
CA TYR A 138 7.18 -0.06 1.58
C TYR A 138 6.06 -1.09 1.48
N LEU A 139 4.83 -0.70 1.78
CA LEU A 139 3.64 -1.37 1.29
C LEU A 139 3.32 -0.77 -0.10
N LEU A 140 3.38 -1.61 -1.13
CA LEU A 140 3.15 -1.20 -2.51
C LEU A 140 1.69 -1.44 -2.89
N VAL A 141 1.05 -0.46 -3.51
CA VAL A 141 -0.33 -0.57 -4.02
C VAL A 141 -0.32 -0.21 -5.50
N GLY A 142 -0.69 -1.15 -6.36
CA GLY A 142 -0.67 -0.95 -7.80
C GLY A 142 -2.02 -1.27 -8.45
N HIS A 143 -2.49 -0.40 -9.35
CA HIS A 143 -3.70 -0.57 -10.12
C HIS A 143 -3.37 -0.87 -11.59
N SER A 144 -4.04 -1.85 -12.19
CA SER A 144 -3.94 -2.15 -13.62
C SER A 144 -2.48 -2.35 -14.06
N LEU A 145 -1.98 -1.57 -15.03
CA LEU A 145 -0.57 -1.58 -15.46
C LEU A 145 0.38 -1.22 -14.30
N GLY A 146 -0.01 -0.31 -13.40
CA GLY A 146 0.74 -0.02 -12.18
C GLY A 146 0.91 -1.24 -11.28
N GLY A 147 -0.04 -2.17 -11.29
CA GLY A 147 0.10 -3.47 -10.63
C GLY A 147 1.24 -4.31 -11.21
N LEU A 148 1.45 -4.28 -12.52
CA LEU A 148 2.61 -4.93 -13.16
C LEU A 148 3.92 -4.25 -12.76
N TYR A 149 3.94 -2.92 -12.66
CA TYR A 149 5.10 -2.14 -12.25
C TYR A 149 5.53 -2.41 -10.80
N VAL A 150 4.58 -2.50 -9.86
CA VAL A 150 4.91 -2.86 -8.47
C VAL A 150 5.32 -4.33 -8.34
N GLN A 151 4.84 -5.24 -9.19
CA GLN A 151 5.36 -6.60 -9.24
C GLN A 151 6.85 -6.61 -9.66
N MET A 152 7.22 -5.78 -10.63
CA MET A 152 8.62 -5.62 -11.04
C MET A 152 9.47 -5.01 -9.92
N PHE A 153 8.97 -3.95 -9.28
CA PHE A 153 9.64 -3.33 -8.12
C PHE A 153 9.92 -4.35 -7.02
N ALA A 154 8.89 -5.11 -6.62
CA ALA A 154 9.03 -6.09 -5.55
C ALA A 154 10.03 -7.21 -5.87
N ARG A 155 10.16 -7.62 -7.14
CA ARG A 155 11.14 -8.61 -7.59
C ARG A 155 12.56 -8.03 -7.65
N LYS A 156 12.68 -6.78 -8.11
CA LYS A 156 13.97 -6.10 -8.28
C LYS A 156 14.56 -5.65 -6.94
N TYR A 157 13.71 -5.23 -6.00
CA TYR A 157 14.07 -4.72 -4.67
C TYR A 157 13.34 -5.50 -3.56
N PRO A 158 13.58 -6.82 -3.43
CA PRO A 158 12.77 -7.68 -2.55
C PRO A 158 12.87 -7.34 -1.07
N GLY A 159 13.98 -6.69 -0.63
CA GLY A 159 14.17 -6.21 0.74
C GLY A 159 13.39 -4.95 1.07
N ASP A 160 12.91 -4.23 0.06
CA ASP A 160 12.24 -2.94 0.22
C ASP A 160 10.71 -3.07 0.30
N ALA A 161 10.15 -4.22 -0.10
CA ALA A 161 8.72 -4.47 -0.01
C ALA A 161 8.35 -5.13 1.32
N SER A 162 7.41 -4.56 2.07
CA SER A 162 6.80 -5.16 3.26
C SER A 162 5.48 -5.88 2.96
N GLY A 163 4.87 -5.59 1.84
CA GLY A 163 3.63 -6.18 1.34
C GLY A 163 3.23 -5.56 0.01
N VAL A 164 2.30 -6.20 -0.69
CA VAL A 164 1.79 -5.73 -1.99
C VAL A 164 0.27 -5.86 -2.04
N VAL A 165 -0.40 -4.82 -2.53
CA VAL A 165 -1.83 -4.83 -2.87
C VAL A 165 -1.96 -4.58 -4.37
N LEU A 166 -2.60 -5.50 -5.07
CA LEU A 166 -2.86 -5.43 -6.51
C LEU A 166 -4.36 -5.21 -6.74
N LEU A 167 -4.70 -4.11 -7.42
CA LEU A 167 -6.09 -3.75 -7.76
C LEU A 167 -6.28 -3.97 -9.25
N GLU A 168 -7.08 -4.99 -9.65
CA GLU A 168 -7.31 -5.32 -11.07
C GLU A 168 -6.01 -5.28 -11.89
N SER A 169 -4.98 -5.88 -11.34
CA SER A 169 -3.62 -5.77 -11.86
C SER A 169 -3.45 -6.45 -13.20
N SER A 170 -2.69 -5.83 -14.08
CA SER A 170 -2.11 -6.52 -15.24
C SER A 170 -1.24 -7.69 -14.78
N SER A 171 -1.26 -8.77 -15.58
CA SER A 171 -0.49 -9.98 -15.37
C SER A 171 0.48 -10.19 -16.51
N ALA A 172 1.69 -10.64 -16.21
CA ALA A 172 2.68 -11.01 -17.23
C ALA A 172 2.20 -12.19 -18.10
N ASP A 173 1.24 -12.98 -17.61
CA ASP A 173 0.63 -14.11 -18.32
C ASP A 173 -0.62 -13.70 -19.12
N ALA A 174 -0.93 -12.40 -19.23
CA ALA A 174 -2.08 -11.94 -19.98
C ALA A 174 -1.90 -12.23 -21.48
N PRO A 175 -2.96 -12.75 -22.15
CA PRO A 175 -2.94 -12.91 -23.60
C PRO A 175 -2.67 -11.59 -24.32
N SER A 176 -1.90 -11.65 -25.42
CA SER A 176 -1.56 -10.46 -26.22
C SER A 176 -2.79 -9.77 -26.85
N GLU A 177 -3.89 -10.49 -26.96
CA GLU A 177 -5.17 -10.01 -27.48
C GLU A 177 -5.93 -9.16 -26.46
N LEU A 178 -5.60 -9.30 -25.17
CA LEU A 178 -6.17 -8.52 -24.09
C LEU A 178 -5.48 -7.15 -24.00
N LYS A 179 -5.78 -6.28 -24.96
CA LYS A 179 -5.21 -4.93 -25.06
C LYS A 179 -6.25 -3.88 -24.72
N THR A 180 -5.77 -2.72 -24.27
CA THR A 180 -6.66 -1.55 -24.17
C THR A 180 -7.23 -1.24 -25.58
N ARG A 181 -8.47 -0.80 -25.60
CA ARG A 181 -9.13 -0.32 -26.84
C ARG A 181 -9.08 1.21 -26.93
N ALA A 182 -8.45 1.87 -26.01
CA ALA A 182 -8.25 3.30 -26.06
C ALA A 182 -7.41 3.66 -27.31
N ARG A 183 -7.85 4.66 -28.05
CA ARG A 183 -7.01 5.26 -29.09
C ARG A 183 -6.02 6.20 -28.40
N LEU A 184 -4.82 5.69 -28.21
CA LEU A 184 -3.73 6.49 -27.64
C LEU A 184 -3.02 7.24 -28.75
N GLU A 185 -2.73 8.53 -28.50
CA GLU A 185 -1.98 9.34 -29.48
C GLU A 185 -0.50 8.97 -29.46
N PRO A 186 0.13 8.70 -30.61
CA PRO A 186 1.55 8.37 -30.68
C PRO A 186 2.43 9.41 -29.98
N GLY A 187 3.40 8.91 -29.23
CA GLY A 187 4.36 9.76 -28.50
C GLY A 187 3.87 10.30 -27.16
N THR A 188 2.60 10.09 -26.82
CA THR A 188 2.12 10.40 -25.45
C THR A 188 2.64 9.37 -24.43
N PRO A 189 2.74 9.73 -23.14
CA PRO A 189 3.15 8.78 -22.11
C PRO A 189 2.34 7.49 -22.12
N ALA A 190 1.01 7.60 -22.18
CA ALA A 190 0.11 6.45 -22.22
C ALA A 190 0.38 5.54 -23.44
N TYR A 191 0.63 6.11 -24.62
CA TYR A 191 1.01 5.36 -25.81
C TYR A 191 2.34 4.61 -25.60
N LEU A 192 3.35 5.29 -25.04
CA LEU A 192 4.66 4.67 -24.80
C LEU A 192 4.64 3.61 -23.70
N GLU A 193 3.75 3.74 -22.72
CA GLU A 193 3.47 2.69 -21.75
C GLU A 193 2.81 1.48 -22.38
N GLU A 194 1.83 1.68 -23.29
CA GLU A 194 1.19 0.57 -24.01
C GLU A 194 2.19 -0.17 -24.91
N GLU A 195 3.02 0.55 -25.66
CA GLU A 195 4.10 -0.04 -26.46
C GLU A 195 5.08 -0.85 -25.60
N GLY A 196 5.26 -0.47 -24.34
CA GLY A 196 6.15 -1.13 -23.38
C GLY A 196 5.55 -2.38 -22.71
N ILE A 197 4.25 -2.67 -22.87
CA ILE A 197 3.57 -3.76 -22.13
C ILE A 197 4.21 -5.12 -22.43
N SER A 198 4.47 -5.44 -23.69
CA SER A 198 5.05 -6.74 -24.07
C SER A 198 6.42 -6.97 -23.43
N GLU A 199 7.26 -5.96 -23.45
CA GLU A 199 8.58 -6.00 -22.81
C GLU A 199 8.44 -6.04 -21.26
N SER A 200 7.52 -5.27 -20.70
CA SER A 200 7.22 -5.26 -19.25
C SER A 200 6.78 -6.65 -18.77
N ASN A 201 5.90 -7.32 -19.52
CA ASN A 201 5.49 -8.69 -19.22
C ASN A 201 6.68 -9.65 -19.19
N ARG A 202 7.57 -9.55 -20.20
CA ARG A 202 8.78 -10.36 -20.28
C ARG A 202 9.73 -10.07 -19.10
N GLN A 203 9.90 -8.80 -18.74
CA GLN A 203 10.75 -8.38 -17.61
C GLN A 203 10.21 -8.92 -16.29
N VAL A 204 8.91 -8.82 -16.04
CA VAL A 204 8.27 -9.34 -14.82
C VAL A 204 8.36 -10.88 -14.76
N ALA A 205 8.11 -11.57 -15.88
CA ALA A 205 8.22 -13.03 -15.95
C ALA A 205 9.65 -13.53 -15.66
N ASN A 206 10.68 -12.77 -16.05
CA ASN A 206 12.09 -13.12 -15.88
C ASN A 206 12.75 -12.40 -14.69
N GLY A 207 12.05 -11.54 -13.97
CA GLY A 207 12.58 -10.68 -12.91
C GLY A 207 12.94 -11.38 -11.59
N GLY A 208 12.97 -12.71 -11.59
CA GLY A 208 13.23 -13.51 -10.40
C GLY A 208 11.98 -13.82 -9.56
N PRO A 209 12.12 -14.51 -8.44
CA PRO A 209 10.98 -14.89 -7.62
C PRO A 209 10.32 -13.68 -6.98
N PHE A 210 8.99 -13.72 -6.86
CA PHE A 210 8.27 -12.74 -6.06
C PHE A 210 8.65 -12.93 -4.57
N PRO A 211 8.87 -11.85 -3.80
CA PRO A 211 9.30 -11.97 -2.41
C PRO A 211 8.21 -12.62 -1.54
N ASN A 212 8.64 -13.29 -0.47
CA ASN A 212 7.74 -13.90 0.52
C ASN A 212 7.16 -12.83 1.46
N VAL A 213 6.35 -11.94 0.92
CA VAL A 213 5.66 -10.88 1.67
C VAL A 213 4.14 -11.09 1.59
N PRO A 214 3.34 -10.50 2.49
CA PRO A 214 1.89 -10.47 2.34
C PRO A 214 1.50 -9.88 0.97
N LEU A 215 0.54 -10.54 0.31
CA LEU A 215 0.01 -10.12 -0.98
C LEU A 215 -1.51 -10.15 -0.93
N THR A 216 -2.17 -9.07 -1.30
CA THR A 216 -3.62 -9.04 -1.50
C THR A 216 -3.91 -8.64 -2.94
N VAL A 217 -4.69 -9.45 -3.63
CA VAL A 217 -5.21 -9.15 -4.97
C VAL A 217 -6.69 -8.83 -4.84
N ILE A 218 -7.14 -7.72 -5.41
CA ILE A 218 -8.55 -7.35 -5.46
C ILE A 218 -9.01 -7.41 -6.91
N ALA A 219 -9.93 -8.34 -7.21
CA ALA A 219 -10.45 -8.62 -8.52
C ALA A 219 -11.86 -8.05 -8.71
N ALA A 220 -12.09 -7.30 -9.78
CA ALA A 220 -13.41 -6.86 -10.22
C ALA A 220 -14.21 -8.00 -10.86
N THR A 221 -15.50 -7.77 -11.11
CA THR A 221 -16.38 -8.75 -11.77
C THR A 221 -17.29 -8.15 -12.83
N ASP A 222 -17.11 -6.89 -13.16
CA ASP A 222 -17.90 -6.21 -14.20
C ASP A 222 -17.00 -5.29 -15.03
N HIS A 223 -16.38 -5.85 -16.06
CA HIS A 223 -15.52 -5.10 -16.97
C HIS A 223 -16.28 -4.54 -18.19
N GLY A 224 -17.61 -4.57 -18.12
CA GLY A 224 -18.48 -4.08 -19.15
C GLY A 224 -18.56 -4.99 -20.40
N PRO A 225 -19.40 -4.62 -21.37
CA PRO A 225 -19.78 -5.51 -22.47
C PRO A 225 -18.60 -5.91 -23.37
N TYR A 226 -17.59 -5.07 -23.49
CA TYR A 226 -16.42 -5.36 -24.35
C TYR A 226 -15.52 -6.46 -23.81
N PHE A 227 -15.47 -6.65 -22.50
CA PHE A 227 -14.63 -7.64 -21.84
C PHE A 227 -15.42 -8.84 -21.32
N LYS A 228 -16.72 -8.91 -21.61
CA LYS A 228 -17.59 -9.98 -21.10
C LYS A 228 -17.08 -11.40 -21.44
N GLU A 229 -16.57 -11.60 -22.64
CA GLU A 229 -15.97 -12.87 -23.04
C GLU A 229 -14.66 -13.17 -22.32
N TRP A 230 -13.97 -12.13 -21.84
CA TRP A 230 -12.71 -12.23 -21.13
C TRP A 230 -12.85 -12.39 -19.63
N GLU A 231 -14.05 -12.18 -19.06
CA GLU A 231 -14.29 -12.26 -17.61
C GLU A 231 -13.70 -13.51 -16.95
N PRO A 232 -13.88 -14.75 -17.50
CA PRO A 232 -13.28 -15.94 -16.89
C PRO A 232 -11.74 -15.91 -16.95
N THR A 233 -11.17 -15.35 -18.01
CA THR A 233 -9.72 -15.21 -18.16
C THR A 233 -9.16 -14.16 -17.21
N LEU A 234 -9.81 -13.00 -17.11
CA LEU A 234 -9.44 -11.94 -16.15
C LEU A 234 -9.44 -12.47 -14.72
N MET A 235 -10.53 -13.12 -14.29
CA MET A 235 -10.62 -13.71 -12.97
C MET A 235 -9.53 -14.77 -12.71
N ARG A 236 -9.25 -15.64 -13.69
CA ARG A 236 -8.18 -16.63 -13.59
C ARG A 236 -6.81 -15.97 -13.41
N LEU A 237 -6.53 -14.89 -14.15
CA LEU A 237 -5.28 -14.14 -13.99
C LEU A 237 -5.15 -13.52 -12.60
N GLN A 238 -6.21 -12.94 -12.04
CA GLN A 238 -6.19 -12.42 -10.68
C GLN A 238 -5.98 -13.54 -9.63
N GLN A 239 -6.60 -14.70 -9.83
CA GLN A 239 -6.35 -15.88 -9.00
C GLN A 239 -4.88 -16.33 -9.06
N GLN A 240 -4.28 -16.36 -10.24
CA GLN A 240 -2.87 -16.68 -10.42
C GLN A 240 -1.96 -15.66 -9.73
N LEU A 241 -2.25 -14.37 -9.86
CA LEU A 241 -1.50 -13.31 -9.15
C LEU A 241 -1.52 -13.53 -7.63
N ALA A 242 -2.64 -13.95 -7.06
CA ALA A 242 -2.72 -14.24 -5.63
C ALA A 242 -1.81 -15.40 -5.18
N THR A 243 -1.37 -16.26 -6.11
CA THR A 243 -0.44 -17.36 -5.80
C THR A 243 1.04 -16.97 -5.89
N LEU A 244 1.38 -15.74 -6.29
CA LEU A 244 2.77 -15.27 -6.39
C LEU A 244 3.49 -15.29 -5.05
N SER A 245 2.76 -15.13 -3.94
CA SER A 245 3.28 -15.25 -2.59
C SER A 245 2.58 -16.38 -1.84
N PRO A 246 3.28 -17.18 -1.01
CA PRO A 246 2.63 -18.14 -0.11
C PRO A 246 1.72 -17.45 0.92
N ARG A 247 1.84 -16.13 1.08
CA ARG A 247 1.00 -15.28 1.94
C ARG A 247 0.00 -14.46 1.12
N GLY A 248 -0.36 -14.96 -0.08
CA GLY A 248 -1.28 -14.30 -0.99
C GLY A 248 -2.75 -14.58 -0.66
N ALA A 249 -3.60 -13.60 -0.90
CA ALA A 249 -5.04 -13.67 -0.76
C ALA A 249 -5.75 -12.98 -1.93
N LEU A 250 -6.92 -13.47 -2.31
CA LEU A 250 -7.80 -12.87 -3.30
C LEU A 250 -9.05 -12.33 -2.64
N ILE A 251 -9.39 -11.08 -2.94
CA ILE A 251 -10.66 -10.44 -2.59
C ILE A 251 -11.42 -10.20 -3.90
N VAL A 252 -12.69 -10.60 -3.95
CA VAL A 252 -13.54 -10.37 -5.12
C VAL A 252 -14.42 -9.14 -4.86
N ALA A 253 -14.18 -8.07 -5.63
CA ALA A 253 -14.97 -6.83 -5.61
C ALA A 253 -16.22 -7.00 -6.49
N LYS A 254 -17.22 -7.71 -5.98
CA LYS A 254 -18.42 -8.04 -6.72
C LYS A 254 -19.16 -6.80 -7.22
N GLY A 255 -19.44 -6.74 -8.53
CA GLY A 255 -20.12 -5.64 -9.19
C GLY A 255 -19.25 -4.36 -9.31
N SER A 256 -17.94 -4.45 -9.08
CA SER A 256 -16.99 -3.39 -9.40
C SER A 256 -16.53 -3.52 -10.83
N GLY A 257 -16.33 -2.39 -11.48
CA GLY A 257 -15.56 -2.28 -12.71
C GLY A 257 -14.06 -2.31 -12.45
N HIS A 258 -13.29 -2.00 -13.50
CA HIS A 258 -11.83 -2.01 -13.49
C HIS A 258 -11.21 -1.05 -12.46
N ASP A 259 -11.84 0.09 -12.22
CA ASP A 259 -11.36 1.12 -11.27
C ASP A 259 -11.87 0.85 -9.86
N VAL A 260 -11.43 -0.25 -9.25
CA VAL A 260 -11.89 -0.70 -7.92
C VAL A 260 -11.72 0.37 -6.84
N GLN A 261 -10.66 1.18 -6.93
CA GLN A 261 -10.39 2.30 -6.02
C GLN A 261 -11.42 3.44 -6.12
N ILE A 262 -12.20 3.46 -7.21
CA ILE A 262 -13.29 4.41 -7.44
C ILE A 262 -14.62 3.78 -7.09
N ASP A 263 -14.87 2.54 -7.53
CA ASP A 263 -16.15 1.86 -7.38
C ASP A 263 -16.36 1.30 -5.96
N ARG A 264 -15.29 0.91 -5.28
CA ARG A 264 -15.27 0.27 -3.95
C ARG A 264 -14.17 0.85 -3.05
N PRO A 265 -14.12 2.17 -2.84
CA PRO A 265 -13.03 2.82 -2.11
C PRO A 265 -12.87 2.26 -0.69
N GLU A 266 -13.97 1.96 0.03
CA GLU A 266 -13.92 1.40 1.38
C GLU A 266 -13.25 0.03 1.42
N MET A 267 -13.54 -0.83 0.42
CA MET A 267 -12.89 -2.15 0.31
C MET A 267 -11.39 -2.02 0.14
N VAL A 268 -10.93 -1.06 -0.67
CA VAL A 268 -9.50 -0.81 -0.88
C VAL A 268 -8.86 -0.26 0.38
N ILE A 269 -9.50 0.71 1.06
CA ILE A 269 -9.02 1.28 2.33
C ILE A 269 -8.87 0.18 3.39
N ASP A 270 -9.87 -0.68 3.53
CA ASP A 270 -9.87 -1.79 4.50
C ASP A 270 -8.75 -2.80 4.19
N ALA A 271 -8.60 -3.20 2.92
CA ALA A 271 -7.56 -4.14 2.50
C ALA A 271 -6.15 -3.58 2.75
N VAL A 272 -5.92 -2.31 2.39
CA VAL A 272 -4.66 -1.60 2.65
C VAL A 272 -4.42 -1.48 4.16
N GLY A 273 -5.44 -1.16 4.94
CA GLY A 273 -5.34 -1.06 6.41
C GLY A 273 -5.03 -2.41 7.07
N GLN A 274 -5.61 -3.50 6.60
CA GLN A 274 -5.28 -4.86 7.09
C GLN A 274 -3.84 -5.23 6.74
N MET A 275 -3.41 -4.95 5.51
CA MET A 275 -2.05 -5.19 5.04
C MET A 275 -1.04 -4.37 5.84
N ALA A 276 -1.32 -3.09 6.10
CA ALA A 276 -0.48 -2.20 6.90
C ALA A 276 -0.24 -2.75 8.32
N ARG A 277 -1.27 -3.30 8.95
CA ARG A 277 -1.15 -3.96 10.28
C ARG A 277 -0.31 -5.24 10.20
N THR A 278 -0.51 -6.06 9.17
CA THR A 278 0.22 -7.31 8.97
C THR A 278 1.71 -7.08 8.68
N ALA A 279 2.03 -6.03 7.93
CA ALA A 279 3.40 -5.65 7.58
C ALA A 279 4.20 -5.10 8.79
N GLN A 280 3.54 -4.53 9.80
CA GLN A 280 4.18 -4.05 11.03
C GLN A 280 4.56 -5.18 12.00
N ILE A 281 3.90 -6.33 11.91
CA ILE A 281 4.24 -7.51 12.71
C ILE A 281 5.41 -8.20 12.00
N LYS A 282 6.65 -7.78 12.34
CA LYS A 282 7.83 -8.57 11.95
C LYS A 282 7.77 -9.92 12.65
N PRO A 283 8.08 -11.03 11.94
CA PRO A 283 8.20 -12.34 12.55
C PRO A 283 9.34 -12.39 13.57
#